data_5935c077153d54d230dcc55b3d094e5b
#
_entry.id   5935c077153d54d230dcc55b3d094e5b
#
_cell.length_a   1.000
_cell.length_b   1.000
_cell.length_c   1.000
_cell.angle_alpha   90.00
_cell.angle_beta   90.00
_cell.angle_gamma   90.00
#
_symmetry.space_group_name_H-M   'P 1'
#
loop_
_entity.id
_entity.type
_entity.pdbx_description
1 polymer ?
#
loop_
_entity_poly.entity_id
_entity_poly.type
_entity_poly.pdbx_seq_one_letter_code
_entity_poly.pdbx_strand_id
1 'polypeptide(L)'
;LSTPSRPEILGELEVPGFSDLLHEVSDALLLGLGSSERRHPKLELYNISDVASPISQSLVELGSELDWAYSPAQYNRYALTYLSGDDTDRLTVPYATGGVVDGICCPSFDRIALFEITGKRTPAEAQIVPVGEVSLTPGSVDGDTRVVLDSDALYVISRVDFLSGFWSNPEAAASVTPD
;
A
#
# COMPACT_ATOMS: atom_id res chain seq x y z
N LEU A 1 -11.63 13.63 20.02
CA LEU A 1 -11.53 13.69 21.50
C LEU A 1 -12.63 14.60 22.02
N SER A 2 -13.67 14.04 22.66
CA SER A 2 -14.79 14.82 23.24
C SER A 2 -14.34 15.71 24.40
N THR A 3 -13.29 15.29 25.12
CA THR A 3 -12.71 16.04 26.22
C THR A 3 -11.18 15.96 26.14
N PRO A 4 -10.51 16.88 25.40
CA PRO A 4 -9.05 16.82 25.17
C PRO A 4 -8.20 16.81 26.44
N SER A 5 -8.70 17.39 27.55
CA SER A 5 -8.02 17.42 28.84
C SER A 5 -8.12 16.11 29.63
N ARG A 6 -8.95 15.18 29.20
CA ARG A 6 -9.14 13.84 29.81
C ARG A 6 -9.34 12.80 28.69
N PRO A 7 -8.27 12.41 27.96
CA PRO A 7 -8.37 11.38 26.96
C PRO A 7 -8.72 10.03 27.60
N GLU A 8 -9.62 9.29 26.98
CA GLU A 8 -10.03 7.95 27.39
C GLU A 8 -9.76 6.98 26.24
N ILE A 9 -9.24 5.78 26.56
CA ILE A 9 -9.15 4.65 25.62
C ILE A 9 -10.55 4.04 25.52
N LEU A 10 -11.14 4.09 24.33
CA LEU A 10 -12.49 3.57 24.09
C LEU A 10 -12.46 2.11 23.61
N GLY A 11 -11.40 1.67 22.95
CA GLY A 11 -11.22 0.31 22.46
C GLY A 11 -9.77 0.04 22.10
N GLU A 12 -9.44 -1.23 21.94
CA GLU A 12 -8.12 -1.72 21.56
C GLU A 12 -8.29 -2.85 20.53
N LEU A 13 -7.34 -2.96 19.61
CA LEU A 13 -7.23 -4.04 18.65
C LEU A 13 -5.80 -4.54 18.62
N GLU A 14 -5.62 -5.82 18.93
CA GLU A 14 -4.35 -6.51 18.72
C GLU A 14 -4.31 -7.10 17.31
N VAL A 15 -3.23 -6.82 16.58
CA VAL A 15 -3.01 -7.31 15.22
C VAL A 15 -1.63 -7.92 15.09
N PRO A 16 -1.43 -8.93 14.23
CA PRO A 16 -0.11 -9.45 13.91
C PRO A 16 0.78 -8.39 13.27
N GLY A 17 1.97 -8.17 13.84
CA GLY A 17 2.87 -7.09 13.38
C GLY A 17 2.44 -5.71 13.88
N PHE A 18 2.65 -4.68 13.07
CA PHE A 18 2.32 -3.29 13.44
C PHE A 18 2.06 -2.41 12.21
N SER A 19 1.50 -1.22 12.42
CA SER A 19 1.34 -0.18 11.40
C SER A 19 2.25 1.01 11.72
N ASP A 20 3.08 1.41 10.75
CA ASP A 20 3.95 2.59 10.82
C ASP A 20 3.16 3.86 10.48
N LEU A 21 2.19 3.73 9.57
CA LEU A 21 1.34 4.80 9.09
C LEU A 21 -0.13 4.37 9.21
N LEU A 22 -0.96 5.30 9.69
CA LEU A 22 -2.42 5.21 9.61
C LEU A 22 -2.94 6.35 8.74
N HIS A 23 -3.80 6.01 7.78
CA HIS A 23 -4.45 6.94 6.86
C HIS A 23 -5.97 6.79 6.99
N GLU A 24 -6.66 7.92 7.10
CA GLU A 24 -8.13 7.94 7.17
C GLU A 24 -8.71 7.67 5.77
N VAL A 25 -9.52 6.62 5.64
CA VAL A 25 -10.28 6.27 4.44
C VAL A 25 -11.68 6.86 4.51
N SER A 26 -12.29 6.79 5.69
CA SER A 26 -13.58 7.39 6.02
C SER A 26 -13.72 7.52 7.53
N ASP A 27 -14.81 8.12 8.02
CA ASP A 27 -15.11 8.22 9.45
C ASP A 27 -15.12 6.85 10.17
N ALA A 28 -15.29 5.75 9.43
CA ALA A 28 -15.40 4.40 9.96
C ALA A 28 -14.28 3.44 9.53
N LEU A 29 -13.35 3.89 8.69
CA LEU A 29 -12.28 3.05 8.14
C LEU A 29 -10.93 3.75 8.21
N LEU A 30 -9.91 3.01 8.70
CA LEU A 30 -8.51 3.42 8.68
C LEU A 30 -7.70 2.43 7.86
N LEU A 31 -6.82 2.92 7.00
CA LEU A 31 -5.80 2.13 6.32
C LEU A 31 -4.50 2.19 7.11
N GLY A 32 -4.01 1.04 7.55
CA GLY A 32 -2.68 0.88 8.11
C GLY A 32 -1.68 0.39 7.05
N LEU A 33 -0.52 1.01 7.00
CA LEU A 33 0.65 0.51 6.30
C LEU A 33 1.74 0.23 7.32
N GLY A 34 2.33 -0.96 7.28
CA GLY A 34 3.36 -1.34 8.24
C GLY A 34 4.01 -2.66 7.92
N SER A 35 4.34 -3.43 8.95
CA SER A 35 5.04 -4.72 8.85
C SER A 35 4.22 -5.85 9.43
N SER A 36 4.22 -7.00 8.74
CA SER A 36 3.73 -8.26 9.27
C SER A 36 4.71 -8.85 10.30
N GLU A 37 4.34 -9.96 10.95
CA GLU A 37 5.24 -10.71 11.83
C GLU A 37 6.51 -11.20 11.09
N ARG A 38 6.41 -11.46 9.80
CA ARG A 38 7.52 -11.83 8.92
C ARG A 38 8.37 -10.65 8.47
N ARG A 39 8.02 -9.43 8.90
CA ARG A 39 8.63 -8.14 8.52
C ARG A 39 8.41 -7.77 7.04
N HIS A 40 7.45 -8.38 6.39
CA HIS A 40 7.04 -7.96 5.05
C HIS A 40 6.10 -6.76 5.15
N PRO A 41 6.13 -5.83 4.17
CA PRO A 41 5.18 -4.74 4.14
C PRO A 41 3.75 -5.28 4.09
N LYS A 42 2.86 -4.69 4.89
CA LYS A 42 1.43 -5.02 4.87
C LYS A 42 0.57 -3.78 4.73
N LEU A 43 -0.55 -3.94 4.06
CA LEU A 43 -1.68 -3.03 4.09
C LEU A 43 -2.80 -3.71 4.89
N GLU A 44 -3.37 -2.99 5.84
CA GLU A 44 -4.45 -3.52 6.67
C GLU A 44 -5.54 -2.47 6.83
N LEU A 45 -6.77 -2.84 6.50
CA LEU A 45 -7.93 -1.98 6.63
C LEU A 45 -8.62 -2.28 7.96
N TYR A 46 -8.74 -1.27 8.79
CA TYR A 46 -9.39 -1.35 10.10
C TYR A 46 -10.80 -0.76 10.01
N ASN A 47 -11.79 -1.51 10.46
CA ASN A 47 -13.14 -1.02 10.64
C ASN A 47 -13.28 -0.52 12.08
N ILE A 48 -13.52 0.78 12.21
CA ILE A 48 -13.67 1.50 13.48
C ILE A 48 -15.10 2.06 13.65
N SER A 49 -16.09 1.50 12.93
CA SER A 49 -17.50 1.89 13.07
C SER A 49 -17.98 1.76 14.51
N ASP A 50 -17.53 0.74 15.22
CA ASP A 50 -17.62 0.61 16.67
C ASP A 50 -16.24 0.82 17.28
N VAL A 51 -16.00 2.02 17.79
CA VAL A 51 -14.70 2.39 18.38
C VAL A 51 -14.38 1.59 19.65
N ALA A 52 -15.38 0.97 20.29
CA ALA A 52 -15.19 0.09 21.45
C ALA A 52 -14.75 -1.33 21.04
N SER A 53 -14.97 -1.70 19.80
CA SER A 53 -14.67 -3.03 19.26
C SER A 53 -14.16 -2.93 17.82
N PRO A 54 -13.02 -2.25 17.59
CA PRO A 54 -12.44 -2.14 16.26
C PRO A 54 -12.00 -3.52 15.74
N ILE A 55 -12.07 -3.74 14.44
CA ILE A 55 -11.69 -5.01 13.81
C ILE A 55 -10.75 -4.81 12.62
N SER A 56 -9.89 -5.81 12.36
CA SER A 56 -9.17 -5.95 11.09
C SER A 56 -10.14 -6.46 10.04
N GLN A 57 -10.41 -5.62 9.04
CA GLN A 57 -11.42 -5.87 8.02
C GLN A 57 -10.85 -6.54 6.78
N SER A 58 -9.65 -6.14 6.35
CA SER A 58 -8.97 -6.69 5.18
C SER A 58 -7.46 -6.53 5.33
N LEU A 59 -6.68 -7.52 4.91
CA LEU A 59 -5.23 -7.54 5.03
C LEU A 59 -4.60 -8.02 3.73
N VAL A 60 -3.55 -7.32 3.28
CA VAL A 60 -2.68 -7.75 2.18
C VAL A 60 -1.23 -7.62 2.61
N GLU A 61 -0.43 -8.67 2.40
CA GLU A 61 1.01 -8.70 2.61
C GLU A 61 1.73 -8.68 1.26
N LEU A 62 2.70 -7.77 1.10
CA LEU A 62 3.47 -7.61 -0.13
C LEU A 62 4.70 -8.52 -0.10
N GLY A 63 4.96 -9.21 -1.23
CA GLY A 63 6.13 -10.05 -1.39
C GLY A 63 6.15 -11.29 -0.50
N SER A 64 4.98 -11.78 -0.08
CA SER A 64 4.82 -12.92 0.86
C SER A 64 5.37 -14.24 0.35
N GLU A 65 5.51 -14.39 -0.98
CA GLU A 65 6.09 -15.58 -1.61
C GLU A 65 7.61 -15.64 -1.57
N LEU A 66 8.31 -14.57 -1.22
CA LEU A 66 9.76 -14.48 -1.22
C LEU A 66 10.33 -14.33 0.19
N ASP A 67 11.65 -14.46 0.32
CA ASP A 67 12.30 -14.53 1.64
C ASP A 67 12.29 -13.19 2.39
N TRP A 68 12.30 -12.10 1.63
CA TRP A 68 12.26 -10.75 2.18
C TRP A 68 11.49 -9.80 1.28
N ALA A 69 10.91 -8.79 1.89
CA ALA A 69 10.32 -7.64 1.22
C ALA A 69 10.46 -6.40 2.08
N TYR A 70 10.55 -5.23 1.46
CA TYR A 70 10.47 -3.94 2.13
C TYR A 70 9.76 -2.91 1.26
N SER A 71 9.20 -1.89 1.89
CA SER A 71 8.63 -0.74 1.21
C SER A 71 9.18 0.56 1.80
N PRO A 72 9.61 1.53 0.98
CA PRO A 72 9.97 2.85 1.50
C PRO A 72 8.77 3.57 2.16
N ALA A 73 7.54 3.20 1.82
CA ALA A 73 6.34 3.77 2.42
C ALA A 73 6.18 3.44 3.92
N GLN A 74 6.89 2.43 4.45
CA GLN A 74 6.91 2.11 5.88
C GLN A 74 7.57 3.23 6.72
N TYR A 75 8.49 4.01 6.17
CA TYR A 75 9.18 5.10 6.85
C TYR A 75 9.08 6.46 6.15
N ASN A 76 8.58 6.49 4.92
CA ASN A 76 8.36 7.71 4.14
C ASN A 76 6.93 7.73 3.59
N ARG A 77 6.02 8.40 4.28
CA ARG A 77 4.61 8.50 3.88
C ARG A 77 4.39 9.04 2.46
N TYR A 78 5.36 9.79 1.90
CA TYR A 78 5.26 10.33 0.54
C TYR A 78 5.52 9.29 -0.55
N ALA A 79 5.99 8.09 -0.18
CA ALA A 79 6.10 6.98 -1.11
C ALA A 79 4.75 6.26 -1.32
N LEU A 80 3.81 6.38 -0.39
CA LEU A 80 2.42 5.97 -0.59
C LEU A 80 1.70 7.02 -1.42
N THR A 81 1.14 6.63 -2.57
CA THR A 81 0.19 7.48 -3.30
C THR A 81 -1.22 7.00 -3.00
N TYR A 82 -2.09 7.93 -2.66
CA TYR A 82 -3.49 7.67 -2.35
C TYR A 82 -4.38 8.66 -3.09
N LEU A 83 -5.35 8.14 -3.82
CA LEU A 83 -6.35 8.92 -4.56
C LEU A 83 -7.74 8.53 -4.08
N SER A 84 -8.38 9.41 -3.34
CA SER A 84 -9.75 9.20 -2.87
C SER A 84 -10.75 9.36 -4.01
N GLY A 85 -11.69 8.41 -4.11
CA GLY A 85 -12.83 8.46 -5.00
C GLY A 85 -14.14 8.41 -4.23
N ASP A 86 -15.27 8.48 -4.92
CA ASP A 86 -16.59 8.49 -4.27
C ASP A 86 -16.94 7.15 -3.60
N ASP A 87 -16.57 6.04 -4.23
CA ASP A 87 -16.94 4.68 -3.80
C ASP A 87 -15.73 3.74 -3.73
N THR A 88 -14.71 4.04 -4.52
CA THR A 88 -13.49 3.27 -4.62
C THR A 88 -12.31 4.23 -4.52
N ASP A 89 -11.38 3.97 -3.60
CA ASP A 89 -10.12 4.68 -3.51
C ASP A 89 -9.04 3.87 -4.20
N ARG A 90 -8.04 4.55 -4.75
CA ARG A 90 -6.88 3.95 -5.42
C ARG A 90 -5.63 4.26 -4.64
N LEU A 91 -4.76 3.29 -4.49
CA LEU A 91 -3.48 3.49 -3.83
C LEU A 91 -2.37 2.69 -4.49
N THR A 92 -1.15 3.22 -4.42
CA THR A 92 0.04 2.53 -4.91
C THR A 92 1.10 2.48 -3.83
N VAL A 93 1.80 1.34 -3.77
CA VAL A 93 2.88 1.11 -2.81
C VAL A 93 4.10 0.61 -3.57
N PRO A 94 5.21 1.38 -3.61
CA PRO A 94 6.48 0.88 -4.09
C PRO A 94 7.02 -0.14 -3.09
N TYR A 95 7.54 -1.26 -3.60
CA TYR A 95 8.18 -2.25 -2.76
C TYR A 95 9.27 -3.01 -3.53
N ALA A 96 10.24 -3.52 -2.81
CA ALA A 96 11.21 -4.46 -3.33
C ALA A 96 11.12 -5.78 -2.56
N THR A 97 11.34 -6.87 -3.26
CA THR A 97 11.31 -8.21 -2.70
C THR A 97 12.37 -9.10 -3.35
N GLY A 98 12.77 -10.16 -2.68
CA GLY A 98 13.75 -11.08 -3.19
C GLY A 98 13.91 -12.31 -2.32
N GLY A 99 14.77 -13.22 -2.79
CA GLY A 99 15.00 -14.48 -2.12
C GLY A 99 15.69 -15.48 -3.03
N VAL A 100 15.53 -16.77 -2.73
CA VAL A 100 15.97 -17.86 -3.58
C VAL A 100 14.84 -18.24 -4.53
N VAL A 101 15.06 -18.10 -5.84
CA VAL A 101 14.10 -18.47 -6.88
C VAL A 101 14.73 -19.54 -7.77
N ASP A 102 14.12 -20.70 -7.89
CA ASP A 102 14.60 -21.85 -8.68
C ASP A 102 16.06 -22.25 -8.36
N GLY A 103 16.45 -22.14 -7.09
CA GLY A 103 17.81 -22.44 -6.63
C GLY A 103 18.87 -21.37 -6.97
N ILE A 104 18.46 -20.25 -7.56
CA ILE A 104 19.32 -19.09 -7.83
C ILE A 104 19.19 -18.13 -6.65
N CYS A 105 20.35 -17.82 -6.02
CA CYS A 105 20.34 -16.87 -4.89
C CYS A 105 20.10 -15.45 -5.37
N CYS A 106 19.19 -14.82 -4.63
CA CYS A 106 19.12 -13.39 -4.42
C CYS A 106 18.70 -12.52 -5.63
N PRO A 107 17.86 -13.00 -6.57
CA PRO A 107 17.18 -12.06 -7.45
C PRO A 107 16.38 -11.05 -6.62
N SER A 108 16.41 -9.79 -7.05
CA SER A 108 15.60 -8.70 -6.50
C SER A 108 14.59 -8.25 -7.52
N PHE A 109 13.38 -8.01 -7.06
CA PHE A 109 12.28 -7.52 -7.88
C PHE A 109 11.75 -6.23 -7.26
N ASP A 110 11.84 -5.15 -8.01
CA ASP A 110 11.35 -3.84 -7.65
C ASP A 110 10.03 -3.57 -8.36
N ARG A 111 9.01 -3.14 -7.63
CA ARG A 111 7.65 -3.03 -8.14
C ARG A 111 6.89 -1.88 -7.53
N ILE A 112 5.86 -1.45 -8.24
CA ILE A 112 4.77 -0.65 -7.70
C ILE A 112 3.54 -1.54 -7.67
N ALA A 113 3.04 -1.86 -6.49
CA ALA A 113 1.76 -2.54 -6.32
C ALA A 113 0.61 -1.52 -6.36
N LEU A 114 -0.47 -1.88 -7.05
CA LEU A 114 -1.68 -1.10 -7.21
C LEU A 114 -2.84 -1.79 -6.51
N PHE A 115 -3.58 -1.03 -5.71
CA PHE A 115 -4.74 -1.53 -4.97
C PHE A 115 -5.93 -0.59 -5.09
N GLU A 116 -7.11 -1.15 -4.95
CA GLU A 116 -8.35 -0.42 -4.72
C GLU A 116 -8.90 -0.74 -3.34
N ILE A 117 -9.42 0.28 -2.64
CA ILE A 117 -10.29 0.08 -1.47
C ILE A 117 -11.71 0.21 -1.99
N THR A 118 -12.43 -0.91 -1.99
CA THR A 118 -13.82 -0.99 -2.45
C THR A 118 -14.79 -1.15 -1.28
N GLY A 119 -16.07 -0.89 -1.50
CA GLY A 119 -17.10 -1.10 -0.48
C GLY A 119 -17.05 -0.14 0.71
N LYS A 120 -16.31 0.96 0.63
CA LYS A 120 -16.09 1.88 1.76
C LYS A 120 -17.36 2.54 2.32
N ARG A 121 -18.44 2.57 1.55
CA ARG A 121 -19.77 3.07 2.03
C ARG A 121 -20.43 2.11 3.00
N THR A 122 -20.05 0.84 2.95
CA THR A 122 -20.51 -0.21 3.88
C THR A 122 -19.28 -0.79 4.58
N PRO A 123 -18.81 -0.22 5.70
CA PRO A 123 -17.52 -0.57 6.31
C PRO A 123 -17.31 -2.07 6.54
N ALA A 124 -18.38 -2.82 6.80
CA ALA A 124 -18.31 -4.28 6.97
C ALA A 124 -18.05 -5.05 5.65
N GLU A 125 -18.18 -4.40 4.49
CA GLU A 125 -17.92 -4.98 3.17
C GLU A 125 -16.65 -4.42 2.53
N ALA A 126 -16.00 -3.46 3.21
CA ALA A 126 -14.82 -2.80 2.69
C ALA A 126 -13.63 -3.77 2.53
N GLN A 127 -12.94 -3.70 1.41
CA GLN A 127 -11.83 -4.59 1.08
C GLN A 127 -10.70 -3.84 0.37
N ILE A 128 -9.46 -4.31 0.60
CA ILE A 128 -8.30 -3.97 -0.21
C ILE A 128 -8.20 -5.01 -1.34
N VAL A 129 -8.34 -4.56 -2.58
CA VAL A 129 -8.34 -5.41 -3.76
C VAL A 129 -7.09 -5.13 -4.59
N PRO A 130 -6.22 -6.13 -4.85
CA PRO A 130 -5.11 -5.97 -5.78
C PRO A 130 -5.61 -5.71 -7.21
N VAL A 131 -5.03 -4.72 -7.88
CA VAL A 131 -5.32 -4.38 -9.28
C VAL A 131 -4.25 -4.95 -10.21
N GLY A 132 -2.97 -4.85 -9.79
CA GLY A 132 -1.83 -5.31 -10.56
C GLY A 132 -0.53 -4.68 -10.07
N GLU A 133 0.52 -4.82 -10.88
CA GLU A 133 1.85 -4.31 -10.53
C GLU A 133 2.55 -3.71 -11.75
N VAL A 134 3.37 -2.68 -11.50
CA VAL A 134 4.35 -2.17 -12.47
C VAL A 134 5.72 -2.69 -12.07
N SER A 135 6.39 -3.39 -12.98
CA SER A 135 7.77 -3.84 -12.78
C SER A 135 8.74 -2.70 -13.02
N LEU A 136 9.73 -2.56 -12.14
CA LEU A 136 10.78 -1.57 -12.22
C LEU A 136 12.14 -2.23 -12.43
N THR A 137 13.13 -1.42 -12.80
CA THR A 137 14.53 -1.86 -12.84
C THR A 137 14.98 -2.27 -11.44
N PRO A 138 15.60 -3.45 -11.24
CA PRO A 138 16.09 -3.87 -9.95
C PRO A 138 17.02 -2.84 -9.28
N GLY A 139 16.76 -2.53 -8.00
CA GLY A 139 17.48 -1.51 -7.23
C GLY A 139 17.00 -0.08 -7.45
N SER A 140 15.82 0.10 -8.09
CA SER A 140 15.23 1.42 -8.32
C SER A 140 14.27 1.89 -7.24
N VAL A 141 13.71 0.98 -6.46
CA VAL A 141 12.82 1.33 -5.34
C VAL A 141 13.62 1.88 -4.17
N ASP A 142 13.37 3.14 -3.84
CA ASP A 142 13.98 3.85 -2.72
C ASP A 142 13.00 4.85 -2.09
N GLY A 143 13.48 5.65 -1.12
CA GLY A 143 12.68 6.68 -0.45
C GLY A 143 12.17 7.79 -1.37
N ASP A 144 12.73 7.95 -2.56
CA ASP A 144 12.38 8.97 -3.55
C ASP A 144 11.48 8.44 -4.67
N THR A 145 11.17 7.13 -4.67
CA THR A 145 10.22 6.55 -5.62
C THR A 145 8.83 7.16 -5.42
N ARG A 146 8.25 7.66 -6.49
CA ARG A 146 6.94 8.35 -6.50
C ARG A 146 6.05 7.80 -7.60
N VAL A 147 4.76 7.82 -7.33
CA VAL A 147 3.72 7.55 -8.32
C VAL A 147 2.79 8.74 -8.38
N VAL A 148 2.42 9.15 -9.58
CA VAL A 148 1.39 10.15 -9.83
C VAL A 148 0.23 9.47 -10.53
N LEU A 149 -0.96 9.64 -9.98
CA LEU A 149 -2.22 9.15 -10.53
C LEU A 149 -3.05 10.33 -11.03
N ASP A 150 -3.53 10.24 -12.25
CA ASP A 150 -4.49 11.17 -12.83
C ASP A 150 -5.54 10.39 -13.62
N SER A 151 -6.73 10.25 -13.06
CA SER A 151 -7.80 9.43 -13.63
C SER A 151 -7.33 7.98 -13.88
N ASP A 152 -7.19 7.54 -15.12
CA ASP A 152 -6.65 6.24 -15.50
C ASP A 152 -5.14 6.29 -15.78
N ALA A 153 -4.54 7.48 -15.87
CA ALA A 153 -3.12 7.62 -16.16
C ALA A 153 -2.26 7.37 -14.90
N LEU A 154 -1.17 6.68 -15.10
CA LEU A 154 -0.19 6.28 -14.07
C LEU A 154 1.20 6.69 -14.53
N TYR A 155 1.91 7.45 -13.70
CA TYR A 155 3.30 7.83 -13.93
C TYR A 155 4.15 7.38 -12.75
N VAL A 156 5.22 6.64 -13.02
CA VAL A 156 6.17 6.19 -12.01
C VAL A 156 7.49 6.91 -12.20
N ILE A 157 8.02 7.45 -11.12
CA ILE A 157 9.29 8.15 -11.06
C ILE A 157 10.14 7.47 -9.99
N SER A 158 11.25 6.89 -10.38
CA SER A 158 12.28 6.34 -9.49
C SER A 158 13.64 6.94 -9.83
N ARG A 159 14.67 6.49 -9.15
CA ARG A 159 16.05 6.93 -9.44
C ARG A 159 16.48 6.65 -10.88
N VAL A 160 15.98 5.58 -11.50
CA VAL A 160 16.42 5.12 -12.84
C VAL A 160 15.29 4.91 -13.82
N ASP A 161 14.03 4.84 -13.32
CA ASP A 161 12.85 4.63 -14.16
C ASP A 161 12.00 5.89 -14.23
N PHE A 162 11.53 6.20 -15.43
CA PHE A 162 10.42 7.09 -15.65
C PHE A 162 9.44 6.39 -16.60
N LEU A 163 8.36 5.87 -16.02
CA LEU A 163 7.38 5.06 -16.74
C LEU A 163 6.04 5.76 -16.81
N SER A 164 5.29 5.52 -17.89
CA SER A 164 3.88 5.86 -17.97
C SER A 164 3.06 4.63 -18.36
N GLY A 165 1.84 4.58 -17.87
CA GLY A 165 0.91 3.50 -18.11
C GLY A 165 -0.51 3.90 -17.76
N PHE A 166 -1.36 2.90 -17.63
CA PHE A 166 -2.77 3.08 -17.27
C PHE A 166 -3.11 2.22 -16.06
N TRP A 167 -3.96 2.73 -15.19
CA TRP A 167 -4.48 2.00 -14.04
C TRP A 167 -5.17 0.71 -14.45
N SER A 168 -5.91 0.77 -15.54
CA SER A 168 -6.63 -0.37 -16.13
C SER A 168 -5.72 -1.44 -16.73
N ASN A 169 -4.43 -1.14 -16.99
CA ASN A 169 -3.43 -2.06 -17.51
C ASN A 169 -2.02 -1.70 -17.03
N PRO A 170 -1.73 -1.85 -15.73
CA PRO A 170 -0.46 -1.39 -15.14
C PRO A 170 0.76 -2.16 -15.65
N GLU A 171 0.61 -3.42 -16.02
CA GLU A 171 1.70 -4.27 -16.52
C GLU A 171 2.25 -3.79 -17.89
N ALA A 172 1.47 -3.01 -18.62
CA ALA A 172 1.89 -2.41 -19.89
C ALA A 172 2.59 -1.05 -19.73
N ALA A 173 2.90 -0.62 -18.51
CA ALA A 173 3.65 0.61 -18.30
C ALA A 173 5.03 0.54 -18.96
N ALA A 174 5.38 1.61 -19.68
CA ALA A 174 6.60 1.68 -20.48
C ALA A 174 7.39 2.96 -20.22
N SER A 175 8.69 2.91 -20.49
CA SER A 175 9.59 4.06 -20.34
C SER A 175 9.14 5.24 -21.19
N VAL A 176 9.11 6.42 -20.59
CA VAL A 176 8.88 7.68 -21.30
C VAL A 176 10.22 8.15 -21.81
N THR A 177 10.35 8.23 -23.14
CA THR A 177 11.52 8.86 -23.78
C THR A 177 11.23 10.36 -23.91
N PRO A 178 12.05 11.24 -23.34
CA PRO A 178 11.91 12.68 -23.61
C PRO A 178 12.17 12.93 -25.11
N ASP A 179 11.28 13.70 -25.76
CA ASP A 179 11.50 14.21 -27.11
C ASP A 179 12.59 15.26 -27.14
#